data_51e678d283e3fe1f96282760f72cd974
#
_entry.id   51e678d283e3fe1f96282760f72cd974
#
_cell.length_a   1.000
_cell.length_b   1.000
_cell.length_c   1.000
_cell.angle_alpha   90.00
_cell.angle_beta   90.00
_cell.angle_gamma   90.00
#
_symmetry.space_group_name_H-M   'P 1'
#
loop_
_entity.id
_entity.type
_entity.pdbx_description
1 polymer ?
#
loop_
_entity_poly.entity_id
_entity_poly.type
_entity_poly.pdbx_seq_one_letter_code
_entity_poly.pdbx_strand_id
1 'polypeptide(L)'
;MLNEFNYLKDNFPILFKGIVLQHKAVNKVLTFCDDENQYLLFTGKFSEVNSGKGITDELESYLVNFLAKKYNVKAFARAAAYVLEDQTKFIGFDFISIDNTLWSQQNIFLADSEGKVIDVDEQFTNSSDKNCICPLVSSYFEEIDFPKDTKEFVTNLYEQVKPSFEIIKLK
;
A
#
# COMPACT_ATOMS: atom_id res chain seq x y z
N MET A 1 4.94 20.31 -11.62
CA MET A 1 4.96 19.62 -10.33
C MET A 1 4.09 18.38 -10.42
N LEU A 2 4.60 17.23 -9.99
CA LEU A 2 3.85 15.99 -10.00
C LEU A 2 2.71 16.06 -8.99
N ASN A 3 1.47 15.79 -9.43
CA ASN A 3 0.38 15.53 -8.50
C ASN A 3 0.46 14.03 -8.13
N GLU A 4 1.07 13.73 -7.00
CA GLU A 4 1.36 12.38 -6.56
C GLU A 4 0.10 11.52 -6.41
N PHE A 5 -0.99 12.11 -5.91
CA PHE A 5 -2.26 11.40 -5.76
C PHE A 5 -2.82 10.94 -7.11
N ASN A 6 -2.90 11.84 -8.09
CA ASN A 6 -3.39 11.48 -9.41
C ASN A 6 -2.44 10.52 -10.12
N TYR A 7 -1.14 10.72 -9.96
CA TYR A 7 -0.14 9.80 -10.52
C TYR A 7 -0.34 8.38 -9.99
N LEU A 8 -0.45 8.23 -8.67
CA LEU A 8 -0.65 6.91 -8.05
C LEU A 8 -1.98 6.29 -8.48
N LYS A 9 -3.06 7.09 -8.48
CA LYS A 9 -4.39 6.62 -8.87
C LYS A 9 -4.41 6.09 -10.31
N ASP A 10 -3.74 6.78 -11.22
CA ASP A 10 -3.76 6.43 -12.65
C ASP A 10 -2.78 5.30 -12.99
N ASN A 11 -1.67 5.18 -12.27
CA ASN A 11 -0.57 4.30 -12.65
C ASN A 11 -0.40 3.08 -11.74
N PHE A 12 -0.67 3.20 -10.45
CA PHE A 12 -0.41 2.11 -9.51
C PHE A 12 -1.22 0.84 -9.78
N PRO A 13 -2.51 0.90 -10.13
CA PRO A 13 -3.26 -0.33 -10.44
C PRO A 13 -2.69 -1.10 -11.63
N ILE A 14 -2.19 -0.41 -12.65
CA ILE A 14 -1.57 -1.03 -13.82
C ILE A 14 -0.24 -1.69 -13.45
N LEU A 15 0.60 -0.97 -12.73
CA LEU A 15 1.87 -1.47 -12.21
C LEU A 15 1.65 -2.70 -11.31
N PHE A 16 0.70 -2.60 -10.40
CA PHE A 16 0.43 -3.68 -9.44
C PHE A 16 -0.13 -4.92 -10.13
N LYS A 17 -0.97 -4.78 -11.16
CA LYS A 17 -1.41 -5.90 -11.99
C LYS A 17 -0.21 -6.67 -12.54
N GLY A 18 0.78 -5.97 -13.09
CA GLY A 18 2.00 -6.59 -13.61
C GLY A 18 2.77 -7.36 -12.53
N ILE A 19 2.92 -6.79 -11.34
CA ILE A 19 3.58 -7.43 -10.20
C ILE A 19 2.81 -8.69 -9.77
N VAL A 20 1.50 -8.61 -9.64
CA VAL A 20 0.63 -9.74 -9.24
C VAL A 20 0.73 -10.89 -10.24
N LEU A 21 0.68 -10.60 -11.53
CA LEU A 21 0.77 -11.63 -12.56
C LEU A 21 2.16 -12.28 -12.63
N GLN A 22 3.22 -11.50 -12.39
CA GLN A 22 4.58 -12.01 -12.32
C GLN A 22 4.78 -12.97 -11.14
N HIS A 23 4.30 -12.60 -9.96
CA HIS A 23 4.41 -13.39 -8.75
C HIS A 23 3.31 -14.44 -8.59
N LYS A 24 2.26 -14.37 -9.39
CA LYS A 24 1.06 -15.22 -9.29
C LYS A 24 0.38 -15.18 -7.92
N ALA A 25 0.56 -14.07 -7.22
CA ALA A 25 0.03 -13.83 -5.89
C ALA A 25 -0.22 -12.35 -5.66
N VAL A 26 -1.20 -12.02 -4.82
CA VAL A 26 -1.45 -10.66 -4.36
C VAL A 26 -0.76 -10.48 -3.01
N ASN A 27 0.38 -9.80 -3.01
CA ASN A 27 1.08 -9.42 -1.79
C ASN A 27 0.73 -7.97 -1.45
N LYS A 28 0.42 -7.71 -0.17
CA LYS A 28 0.07 -6.36 0.27
C LYS A 28 1.23 -5.40 0.08
N VAL A 29 0.96 -4.25 -0.53
CA VAL A 29 1.96 -3.21 -0.84
C VAL A 29 1.46 -1.85 -0.38
N LEU A 30 2.37 -1.11 0.24
CA LEU A 30 2.26 0.34 0.42
C LEU A 30 3.15 1.01 -0.61
N THR A 31 2.69 2.10 -1.21
CA THR A 31 3.48 2.87 -2.17
C THR A 31 3.30 4.37 -1.96
N PHE A 32 4.36 5.11 -2.22
CA PHE A 32 4.38 6.56 -2.20
C PHE A 32 5.43 7.07 -3.17
N CYS A 33 5.37 8.36 -3.49
CA CYS A 33 6.33 9.00 -4.38
C CYS A 33 7.05 10.16 -3.70
N ASP A 34 8.26 10.43 -4.13
CA ASP A 34 8.90 11.73 -4.05
C ASP A 34 9.01 12.33 -5.47
N ASP A 35 9.78 13.39 -5.64
CA ASP A 35 9.91 14.07 -6.94
C ASP A 35 10.59 13.23 -8.01
N GLU A 36 11.37 12.23 -7.63
CA GLU A 36 12.20 11.44 -8.53
C GLU A 36 11.79 9.98 -8.63
N ASN A 37 11.20 9.44 -7.57
CA ASN A 37 11.00 8.00 -7.43
C ASN A 37 9.61 7.65 -6.90
N GLN A 38 9.15 6.48 -7.29
CA GLN A 38 8.09 5.77 -6.59
C GLN A 38 8.72 4.66 -5.76
N TYR A 39 8.30 4.54 -4.52
CA TYR A 39 8.75 3.53 -3.57
C TYR A 39 7.65 2.50 -3.35
N LEU A 40 8.00 1.23 -3.41
CA LEU A 40 7.10 0.12 -3.12
C LEU A 40 7.61 -0.61 -1.87
N LEU A 41 6.75 -0.72 -0.88
CA LEU A 41 7.01 -1.48 0.34
C LEU A 41 6.08 -2.68 0.41
N PHE A 42 6.64 -3.87 0.25
CA PHE A 42 5.93 -5.13 0.46
C PHE A 42 5.87 -5.41 1.95
N THR A 43 4.69 -5.34 2.54
CA THR A 43 4.55 -5.42 4.01
C THR A 43 4.91 -6.79 4.59
N GLY A 44 4.93 -7.86 3.76
CA GLY A 44 5.44 -9.17 4.16
C GLY A 44 6.91 -9.14 4.60
N LYS A 45 7.71 -8.17 4.15
CA LYS A 45 9.11 -8.00 4.56
C LYS A 45 9.26 -7.73 6.07
N PHE A 46 8.23 -7.19 6.71
CA PHE A 46 8.25 -7.01 8.16
C PHE A 46 8.29 -8.31 8.93
N SER A 47 7.67 -9.39 8.41
CA SER A 47 7.77 -10.71 9.02
C SER A 47 9.21 -11.24 9.01
N GLU A 48 9.98 -10.94 7.98
CA GLU A 48 11.37 -11.39 7.85
C GLU A 48 12.29 -10.73 8.89
N VAL A 49 12.04 -9.47 9.25
CA VAL A 49 12.89 -8.71 10.16
C VAL A 49 12.32 -8.61 11.58
N ASN A 50 11.07 -8.93 11.79
CA ASN A 50 10.37 -8.84 13.08
C ASN A 50 10.05 -10.24 13.66
N SER A 51 11.00 -11.16 13.63
CA SER A 51 10.91 -12.50 14.23
C SER A 51 9.66 -13.28 13.80
N GLY A 52 9.29 -13.20 12.53
CA GLY A 52 8.11 -13.87 11.97
C GLY A 52 6.78 -13.15 12.23
N LYS A 53 6.81 -12.01 12.92
CA LYS A 53 5.60 -11.21 13.19
C LYS A 53 5.34 -10.26 12.05
N GLY A 54 4.14 -10.31 11.47
CA GLY A 54 3.69 -9.34 10.48
C GLY A 54 3.49 -7.96 11.08
N ILE A 55 3.23 -6.99 10.19
CA ILE A 55 2.87 -5.65 10.62
C ILE A 55 1.41 -5.62 11.10
N THR A 56 1.18 -5.11 12.32
CA THR A 56 -0.17 -4.85 12.83
C THR A 56 -0.70 -3.54 12.24
N ASP A 57 -2.00 -3.32 12.30
CA ASP A 57 -2.62 -2.07 11.84
C ASP A 57 -2.07 -0.85 12.58
N GLU A 58 -1.87 -0.98 13.89
CA GLU A 58 -1.27 0.09 14.70
C GLU A 58 0.17 0.39 14.25
N LEU A 59 0.97 -0.63 14.05
CA LEU A 59 2.35 -0.48 13.59
C LEU A 59 2.41 0.09 12.17
N GLU A 60 1.50 -0.31 11.30
CA GLU A 60 1.38 0.25 9.95
C GLU A 60 1.09 1.75 10.00
N SER A 61 0.17 2.19 10.86
CA SER A 61 -0.12 3.62 11.06
C SER A 61 1.10 4.40 11.50
N TYR A 62 1.85 3.88 12.45
CA TYR A 62 3.09 4.51 12.93
C TYR A 62 4.14 4.59 11.83
N LEU A 63 4.32 3.51 11.09
CA LEU A 63 5.27 3.47 9.98
C LEU A 63 4.91 4.48 8.89
N VAL A 64 3.65 4.53 8.47
CA VAL A 64 3.18 5.46 7.43
C VAL A 64 3.39 6.90 7.89
N ASN A 65 3.07 7.23 9.13
CA ASN A 65 3.31 8.54 9.70
C ASN A 65 4.81 8.90 9.69
N PHE A 66 5.66 7.95 10.04
CA PHE A 66 7.11 8.12 9.98
C PHE A 66 7.60 8.38 8.55
N LEU A 67 7.13 7.57 7.58
CA LEU A 67 7.50 7.71 6.17
C LEU A 67 7.02 9.05 5.59
N ALA A 68 5.81 9.48 5.95
CA ALA A 68 5.24 10.75 5.49
C ALA A 68 6.14 11.93 5.84
N LYS A 69 6.69 11.94 7.05
CA LYS A 69 7.60 13.00 7.50
C LYS A 69 8.98 12.88 6.88
N LYS A 70 9.52 11.66 6.84
CA LYS A 70 10.89 11.42 6.35
C LYS A 70 11.04 11.74 4.87
N TYR A 71 10.06 11.36 4.04
CA TYR A 71 10.09 11.55 2.59
C TYR A 71 9.27 12.74 2.12
N ASN A 72 8.67 13.51 3.04
CA ASN A 72 7.77 14.62 2.70
C ASN A 72 6.65 14.18 1.74
N VAL A 73 6.02 13.05 2.04
CA VAL A 73 5.03 12.38 1.18
C VAL A 73 3.77 13.22 1.09
N LYS A 74 3.21 13.33 -0.12
CA LYS A 74 1.95 14.05 -0.39
C LYS A 74 0.78 13.11 -0.65
N ALA A 75 1.05 11.84 -0.99
CA ALA A 75 0.03 10.83 -1.21
C ALA A 75 0.57 9.43 -0.95
N PHE A 76 -0.30 8.57 -0.44
CA PHE A 76 -0.06 7.13 -0.31
C PHE A 76 -1.08 6.35 -1.11
N ALA A 77 -0.68 5.16 -1.54
CA ALA A 77 -1.59 4.14 -2.02
C ALA A 77 -1.30 2.82 -1.31
N ARG A 78 -2.32 2.01 -1.18
CA ARG A 78 -2.25 0.68 -0.56
C ARG A 78 -3.04 -0.31 -1.41
N ALA A 79 -2.48 -1.48 -1.63
CA ALA A 79 -3.15 -2.57 -2.34
C ALA A 79 -3.08 -3.85 -1.49
N ALA A 80 -4.20 -4.55 -1.41
CA ALA A 80 -4.30 -5.82 -0.70
C ALA A 80 -5.41 -6.69 -1.31
N ALA A 81 -5.31 -8.01 -1.08
CA ALA A 81 -6.35 -8.93 -1.50
C ALA A 81 -7.47 -9.03 -0.46
N TYR A 82 -8.68 -9.16 -0.96
CA TYR A 82 -9.88 -9.36 -0.16
C TYR A 82 -10.75 -10.44 -0.80
N VAL A 83 -11.56 -11.10 0.03
CA VAL A 83 -12.51 -12.13 -0.41
C VAL A 83 -13.89 -11.77 0.13
N LEU A 84 -14.87 -11.67 -0.76
CA LEU A 84 -16.27 -11.46 -0.37
C LEU A 84 -16.91 -12.77 0.12
N GLU A 85 -18.06 -12.68 0.77
CA GLU A 85 -18.82 -13.84 1.27
C GLU A 85 -19.19 -14.83 0.16
N ASP A 86 -19.44 -14.34 -1.05
CA ASP A 86 -19.72 -15.17 -2.24
C ASP A 86 -18.47 -15.77 -2.90
N GLN A 87 -17.31 -15.68 -2.23
CA GLN A 87 -16.00 -16.13 -2.70
C GLN A 87 -15.40 -15.31 -3.84
N THR A 88 -16.01 -14.21 -4.24
CA THR A 88 -15.39 -13.28 -5.20
C THR A 88 -14.12 -12.68 -4.58
N LYS A 89 -13.02 -12.76 -5.33
CA LYS A 89 -11.72 -12.24 -4.92
C LYS A 89 -11.44 -10.94 -5.64
N PHE A 90 -10.99 -9.92 -4.90
CA PHE A 90 -10.63 -8.65 -5.51
C PHE A 90 -9.37 -8.06 -4.87
N ILE A 91 -8.69 -7.22 -5.65
CA ILE A 91 -7.65 -6.34 -5.12
C ILE A 91 -8.33 -5.05 -4.71
N GLY A 92 -8.20 -4.69 -3.44
CA GLY A 92 -8.65 -3.41 -2.94
C GLY A 92 -7.49 -2.41 -3.02
N PHE A 93 -7.73 -1.32 -3.73
CA PHE A 93 -6.81 -0.18 -3.80
C PHE A 93 -7.38 0.97 -3.00
N ASP A 94 -6.59 1.53 -2.12
CA ASP A 94 -6.89 2.76 -1.39
C ASP A 94 -5.84 3.82 -1.69
N PHE A 95 -6.29 5.05 -1.88
CA PHE A 95 -5.44 6.21 -2.16
C PHE A 95 -5.84 7.36 -1.24
N ILE A 96 -4.86 8.03 -0.67
CA ILE A 96 -5.09 9.20 0.16
C ILE A 96 -4.02 10.27 -0.13
N SER A 97 -4.46 11.53 -0.23
CA SER A 97 -3.56 12.67 -0.30
C SER A 97 -3.44 13.37 1.06
N ILE A 98 -2.44 14.23 1.18
CA ILE A 98 -2.19 15.00 2.41
C ILE A 98 -3.35 15.93 2.78
N ASP A 99 -4.17 16.34 1.82
CA ASP A 99 -5.39 17.13 2.04
C ASP A 99 -6.63 16.27 2.31
N ASN A 100 -6.42 14.98 2.58
CA ASN A 100 -7.45 13.98 2.84
C ASN A 100 -8.41 13.71 1.66
N THR A 101 -7.98 13.95 0.43
CA THR A 101 -8.67 13.45 -0.75
C THR A 101 -8.52 11.93 -0.80
N LEU A 102 -9.63 11.22 -0.97
CA LEU A 102 -9.68 9.76 -0.93
C LEU A 102 -10.15 9.21 -2.28
N TRP A 103 -9.63 8.03 -2.62
CA TRP A 103 -10.19 7.19 -3.67
C TRP A 103 -9.96 5.74 -3.30
N SER A 104 -10.98 4.90 -3.50
CA SER A 104 -10.84 3.45 -3.39
C SER A 104 -11.48 2.78 -4.59
N GLN A 105 -10.95 1.62 -4.96
CA GLN A 105 -11.50 0.80 -6.05
C GLN A 105 -11.23 -0.67 -5.81
N GLN A 106 -12.07 -1.50 -6.41
CA GLN A 106 -12.01 -2.96 -6.34
C GLN A 106 -11.82 -3.52 -7.75
N ASN A 107 -10.72 -4.23 -7.96
CA ASN A 107 -10.43 -4.93 -9.21
C ASN A 107 -10.50 -6.44 -8.97
N ILE A 108 -11.43 -7.12 -9.62
CA ILE A 108 -11.60 -8.57 -9.48
C ILE A 108 -10.39 -9.28 -10.06
N PHE A 109 -9.95 -10.36 -9.41
CA PHE A 109 -8.94 -11.24 -9.96
C PHE A 109 -9.40 -12.70 -9.92
N LEU A 110 -8.83 -13.49 -10.83
CA LEU A 110 -9.08 -14.91 -10.95
C LEU A 110 -7.85 -15.69 -10.49
N ALA A 111 -8.09 -16.75 -9.74
CA ALA A 111 -7.05 -17.69 -9.30
C ALA A 111 -7.39 -19.09 -9.77
N ASP A 112 -6.35 -19.91 -9.99
CA ASP A 112 -6.51 -21.32 -10.32
C ASP A 112 -6.85 -22.16 -9.07
N SER A 113 -6.96 -23.48 -9.26
CA SER A 113 -7.29 -24.41 -8.17
C SER A 113 -6.21 -24.47 -7.07
N GLU A 114 -4.99 -24.04 -7.36
CA GLU A 114 -3.87 -23.96 -6.39
C GLU A 114 -3.79 -22.58 -5.72
N GLY A 115 -4.69 -21.66 -6.06
CA GLY A 115 -4.70 -20.31 -5.52
C GLY A 115 -3.77 -19.32 -6.23
N LYS A 116 -3.13 -19.73 -7.33
CA LYS A 116 -2.26 -18.85 -8.12
C LYS A 116 -3.09 -17.91 -8.98
N VAL A 117 -2.76 -16.62 -8.95
CA VAL A 117 -3.45 -15.62 -9.77
C VAL A 117 -3.14 -15.82 -11.25
N ILE A 118 -4.18 -15.91 -12.07
CA ILE A 118 -4.07 -16.11 -13.52
C ILE A 118 -4.49 -14.88 -14.33
N ASP A 119 -5.32 -14.01 -13.76
CA ASP A 119 -5.74 -12.76 -14.40
C ASP A 119 -6.22 -11.73 -13.37
N VAL A 120 -6.11 -10.46 -13.73
CA VAL A 120 -6.64 -9.32 -12.98
C VAL A 120 -7.44 -8.46 -13.95
N ASP A 121 -8.71 -8.17 -13.60
CA ASP A 121 -9.52 -7.28 -14.41
C ASP A 121 -8.98 -5.85 -14.34
N GLU A 122 -8.72 -5.24 -15.49
CA GLU A 122 -8.24 -3.85 -15.57
C GLU A 122 -9.33 -2.84 -15.21
N GLN A 123 -10.60 -3.23 -15.34
CA GLN A 123 -11.72 -2.40 -14.93
C GLN A 123 -12.10 -2.70 -13.48
N PHE A 124 -12.28 -1.65 -12.72
CA PHE A 124 -12.76 -1.80 -11.35
C PHE A 124 -14.30 -1.91 -11.34
N THR A 125 -14.82 -2.74 -10.42
CA THR A 125 -16.27 -2.99 -10.28
C THR A 125 -16.96 -2.02 -9.34
N ASN A 126 -16.22 -1.53 -8.32
CA ASN A 126 -16.71 -0.57 -7.35
C ASN A 126 -15.65 0.48 -7.08
N SER A 127 -16.10 1.70 -6.82
CA SER A 127 -15.21 2.79 -6.43
C SER A 127 -15.90 3.74 -5.46
N SER A 128 -15.09 4.47 -4.69
CA SER A 128 -15.59 5.49 -3.77
C SER A 128 -14.56 6.61 -3.63
N ASP A 129 -15.03 7.85 -3.58
CA ASP A 129 -14.23 9.02 -3.23
C ASP A 129 -14.45 9.49 -1.78
N LYS A 130 -15.21 8.72 -0.99
CA LYS A 130 -15.60 9.07 0.38
C LYS A 130 -15.11 8.08 1.43
N ASN A 131 -14.88 6.83 1.04
CA ASN A 131 -14.54 5.77 1.96
C ASN A 131 -13.34 4.98 1.46
N CYS A 132 -12.50 4.51 2.38
CA CYS A 132 -11.45 3.56 2.13
C CYS A 132 -11.95 2.13 2.31
N ILE A 133 -11.40 1.17 1.57
CA ILE A 133 -11.63 -0.26 1.80
C ILE A 133 -10.99 -0.66 3.13
N CYS A 134 -9.75 -0.21 3.36
CA CYS A 134 -9.10 -0.33 4.66
C CYS A 134 -9.31 0.98 5.44
N PRO A 135 -10.08 0.98 6.54
CA PRO A 135 -10.37 2.21 7.31
C PRO A 135 -9.11 2.92 7.82
N LEU A 136 -8.03 2.18 8.02
CA LEU A 136 -6.75 2.70 8.49
C LEU A 136 -6.17 3.79 7.57
N VAL A 137 -6.40 3.68 6.27
CA VAL A 137 -5.86 4.61 5.26
C VAL A 137 -6.34 6.04 5.49
N SER A 138 -7.57 6.22 5.98
CA SER A 138 -8.11 7.55 6.27
C SER A 138 -7.33 8.32 7.34
N SER A 139 -6.52 7.63 8.14
CA SER A 139 -5.72 8.23 9.22
C SER A 139 -4.23 8.37 8.88
N TYR A 140 -3.80 8.04 7.67
CA TYR A 140 -2.37 8.00 7.31
C TYR A 140 -1.64 9.34 7.48
N PHE A 141 -2.33 10.45 7.28
CA PHE A 141 -1.76 11.79 7.45
C PHE A 141 -2.14 12.46 8.77
N GLU A 142 -2.82 11.75 9.67
CA GLU A 142 -3.08 12.27 11.01
C GLU A 142 -1.77 12.36 11.79
N GLU A 143 -1.63 13.45 12.56
CA GLU A 143 -0.51 13.53 13.48
C GLU A 143 -0.73 12.59 14.65
N ILE A 144 0.18 11.64 14.78
CA ILE A 144 0.16 10.66 15.87
C ILE A 144 1.30 11.00 16.82
N ASP A 145 0.95 11.19 18.09
CA ASP A 145 1.94 11.37 19.16
C ASP A 145 2.43 9.98 19.59
N PHE A 146 3.65 9.64 19.17
CA PHE A 146 4.23 8.34 19.47
C PHE A 146 4.78 8.27 20.88
N PRO A 147 4.52 7.18 21.64
CA PRO A 147 5.36 6.81 22.75
C PRO A 147 6.82 6.68 22.29
N LYS A 148 7.77 7.13 23.12
CA LYS A 148 9.19 7.11 22.78
C LYS A 148 9.69 5.75 22.33
N ASP A 149 9.30 4.68 23.03
CA ASP A 149 9.71 3.32 22.72
C ASP A 149 9.18 2.84 21.36
N THR A 150 7.93 3.21 21.02
CA THR A 150 7.33 2.91 19.72
C THR A 150 8.06 3.63 18.61
N LYS A 151 8.43 4.89 18.81
CA LYS A 151 9.18 5.69 17.83
C LYS A 151 10.55 5.06 17.55
N GLU A 152 11.28 4.65 18.57
CA GLU A 152 12.56 3.96 18.43
C GLU A 152 12.40 2.63 17.68
N PHE A 153 11.38 1.86 18.05
CA PHE A 153 11.07 0.58 17.40
C PHE A 153 10.78 0.75 15.91
N VAL A 154 9.92 1.71 15.55
CA VAL A 154 9.57 1.98 14.13
C VAL A 154 10.79 2.47 13.35
N THR A 155 11.61 3.33 13.94
CA THR A 155 12.84 3.82 13.31
C THR A 155 13.80 2.67 13.02
N ASN A 156 14.01 1.77 13.97
CA ASN A 156 14.87 0.60 13.80
C ASN A 156 14.31 -0.37 12.75
N LEU A 157 13.01 -0.61 12.77
CA LEU A 157 12.34 -1.46 11.81
C LEU A 157 12.47 -0.90 10.39
N TYR A 158 12.29 0.40 10.24
CA TYR A 158 12.48 1.09 8.97
C TYR A 158 13.90 0.89 8.42
N GLU A 159 14.92 1.09 9.23
CA GLU A 159 16.32 0.93 8.80
C GLU A 159 16.62 -0.52 8.35
N GLN A 160 15.98 -1.51 8.96
CA GLN A 160 16.12 -2.91 8.55
C GLN A 160 15.38 -3.24 7.25
N VAL A 161 14.24 -2.61 7.00
CA VAL A 161 13.38 -2.89 5.83
C VAL A 161 13.77 -2.02 4.62
N LYS A 162 14.31 -0.84 4.85
CA LYS A 162 14.68 0.12 3.81
C LYS A 162 15.45 -0.50 2.61
N PRO A 163 16.45 -1.39 2.80
CA PRO A 163 17.15 -2.00 1.66
C PRO A 163 16.26 -2.86 0.76
N SER A 164 15.09 -3.30 1.24
CA SER A 164 14.15 -4.11 0.47
C SER A 164 13.07 -3.29 -0.26
N PHE A 165 13.08 -1.97 -0.14
CA PHE A 165 12.19 -1.12 -0.93
C PHE A 165 12.50 -1.28 -2.40
N GLU A 166 11.46 -1.51 -3.21
CA GLU A 166 11.60 -1.40 -4.66
C GLU A 166 11.42 0.05 -5.06
N ILE A 167 12.35 0.55 -5.87
CA ILE A 167 12.39 1.95 -6.28
C ILE A 167 12.21 2.02 -7.79
N ILE A 168 11.22 2.78 -8.23
CA ILE A 168 10.94 3.01 -9.64
C ILE A 168 11.21 4.47 -9.93
N LYS A 169 12.11 4.74 -10.86
CA LYS A 169 12.38 6.12 -11.29
C LYS A 169 11.22 6.66 -12.11
N LEU A 170 10.79 7.89 -11.79
CA LEU A 170 9.67 8.55 -12.44
C LEU A 170 10.10 9.33 -13.71
N LYS A 171 11.39 9.47 -13.91
CA LYS A 171 11.94 10.19 -15.06
C LYS A 171 13.12 9.44 -15.68
#